data_18d37d708ccddf7623f046ff84b203a1
#
_entry.id   18d37d708ccddf7623f046ff84b203a1
#
_cell.length_a   1.000
_cell.length_b   1.000
_cell.length_c   1.000
_cell.angle_alpha   90.00
_cell.angle_beta   90.00
_cell.angle_gamma   90.00
#
_symmetry.space_group_name_H-M   'P 1'
#
loop_
_entity.id
_entity.type
_entity.pdbx_description
1 polymer ?
#
loop_
_entity_poly.entity_id
_entity_poly.type
_entity_poly.pdbx_seq_one_letter_code
_entity_poly.pdbx_strand_id
1 'polypeptide(L)'
;DADGQEIQTTEVDQENHILSLNDERFSNVQIQPIMFTDNTAGVKMIIDGIEWDFSKTDTDGYEYLNSAGKLIKYPQLKQSHLFRDDAMSNRGHIWNNTIPVLGKHVFMGAGANTYMFEVPQNDYISQNYVYGANSYDVKAHSWYLQQWVETGLLGTLALLVFLFWYLVQSVRIYRRVDLHESISWVGFGLFAAVLVY
;
A
#
# COMPACT_ATOMS: atom_id res chain seq x y z
N ASP A 1 -5.27 7.85 22.66
CA ASP A 1 -5.80 7.61 21.32
C ASP A 1 -5.71 8.89 20.46
N ALA A 2 -6.19 8.85 19.24
CA ALA A 2 -6.14 9.98 18.31
C ALA A 2 -6.90 11.23 18.82
N ASP A 3 -7.82 11.05 19.75
CA ASP A 3 -8.63 12.13 20.38
C ASP A 3 -7.99 12.65 21.67
N GLY A 4 -6.77 12.21 22.00
CA GLY A 4 -6.03 12.61 23.19
C GLY A 4 -6.52 11.96 24.50
N GLN A 5 -7.35 10.91 24.42
CA GLN A 5 -7.78 10.16 25.59
C GLN A 5 -6.72 9.16 26.02
N GLU A 6 -6.43 9.08 27.30
CA GLU A 6 -5.54 8.08 27.85
C GLU A 6 -6.20 6.69 27.81
N ILE A 7 -5.50 5.72 27.22
CA ILE A 7 -5.92 4.32 27.22
C ILE A 7 -5.27 3.65 28.42
N GLN A 8 -6.08 3.06 29.29
CA GLN A 8 -5.59 2.32 30.44
C GLN A 8 -4.99 0.99 29.99
N THR A 9 -3.95 0.54 30.69
CA THR A 9 -3.29 -0.75 30.46
C THR A 9 -3.56 -1.69 31.62
N THR A 10 -3.67 -2.97 31.32
CA THR A 10 -3.74 -4.05 32.31
C THR A 10 -2.58 -5.02 32.09
N GLU A 11 -1.88 -5.37 33.13
CA GLU A 11 -0.78 -6.34 33.08
C GLU A 11 -1.38 -7.75 32.92
N VAL A 12 -1.06 -8.41 31.79
CA VAL A 12 -1.58 -9.73 31.44
C VAL A 12 -0.60 -10.82 31.84
N ASP A 13 0.69 -10.52 31.79
CA ASP A 13 1.77 -11.43 32.19
C ASP A 13 2.75 -10.67 33.08
N GLN A 14 2.76 -11.04 34.36
CA GLN A 14 3.65 -10.44 35.38
C GLN A 14 5.11 -10.88 35.26
N GLU A 15 5.36 -12.05 34.67
CA GLU A 15 6.73 -12.59 34.53
C GLU A 15 7.47 -11.87 33.39
N ASN A 16 6.78 -11.57 32.32
CA ASN A 16 7.33 -10.90 31.13
C ASN A 16 6.95 -9.41 31.02
N HIS A 17 6.21 -8.87 32.00
CA HIS A 17 5.71 -7.50 32.01
C HIS A 17 4.89 -7.11 30.77
N ILE A 18 4.10 -8.06 30.26
CA ILE A 18 3.24 -7.81 29.10
C ILE A 18 1.98 -7.07 29.55
N LEU A 19 1.73 -5.93 28.92
CA LEU A 19 0.56 -5.08 29.12
C LEU A 19 -0.39 -5.22 27.94
N SER A 20 -1.69 -5.33 28.21
CA SER A 20 -2.74 -5.16 27.21
C SER A 20 -3.45 -3.81 27.36
N LEU A 21 -4.02 -3.31 26.30
CA LEU A 21 -4.79 -2.09 26.30
C LEU A 21 -6.27 -2.38 26.65
N ASN A 22 -6.83 -1.62 27.60
CA ASN A 22 -8.24 -1.74 28.00
C ASN A 22 -9.15 -0.99 27.02
N ASP A 23 -9.05 -1.36 25.73
CA ASP A 23 -9.88 -0.80 24.65
C ASP A 23 -10.11 -1.90 23.62
N GLU A 24 -11.37 -2.15 23.29
CA GLU A 24 -11.78 -3.21 22.37
C GLU A 24 -11.16 -3.07 20.97
N ARG A 25 -10.87 -1.84 20.56
CA ARG A 25 -10.22 -1.51 19.28
C ARG A 25 -8.79 -2.04 19.18
N PHE A 26 -8.12 -2.24 20.33
CA PHE A 26 -6.71 -2.65 20.44
C PHE A 26 -6.56 -3.97 21.19
N SER A 27 -7.58 -4.81 21.19
CA SER A 27 -7.59 -6.08 21.93
C SER A 27 -6.51 -7.07 21.46
N ASN A 28 -6.02 -6.92 20.23
CA ASN A 28 -4.95 -7.71 19.64
C ASN A 28 -3.55 -7.09 19.84
N VAL A 29 -3.45 -5.95 20.54
CA VAL A 29 -2.20 -5.24 20.77
C VAL A 29 -1.72 -5.51 22.20
N GLN A 30 -0.51 -6.04 22.34
CA GLN A 30 0.19 -6.19 23.60
C GLN A 30 1.45 -5.33 23.58
N ILE A 31 1.82 -4.82 24.75
CA ILE A 31 2.97 -3.92 24.91
C ILE A 31 3.89 -4.51 25.97
N GLN A 32 5.15 -4.68 25.65
CA GLN A 32 6.19 -5.14 26.58
C GLN A 32 7.28 -4.07 26.68
N PRO A 33 7.50 -3.46 27.85
CA PRO A 33 8.68 -2.64 28.09
C PRO A 33 9.94 -3.49 27.99
N ILE A 34 10.93 -3.04 27.23
CA ILE A 34 12.20 -3.73 27.04
C ILE A 34 13.38 -2.78 27.29
N MET A 35 14.53 -3.36 27.59
CA MET A 35 15.78 -2.63 27.67
C MET A 35 16.74 -3.25 26.64
N PHE A 36 17.25 -2.43 25.75
CA PHE A 36 18.25 -2.87 24.76
C PHE A 36 19.63 -3.04 25.38
N THR A 37 20.52 -3.73 24.69
CA THR A 37 21.89 -4.03 25.13
C THR A 37 22.76 -2.78 25.37
N ASP A 38 22.43 -1.67 24.72
CA ASP A 38 23.07 -0.36 24.92
C ASP A 38 22.48 0.44 26.09
N ASN A 39 21.62 -0.19 26.90
CA ASN A 39 20.90 0.41 28.02
C ASN A 39 19.87 1.48 27.63
N THR A 40 19.43 1.48 26.37
CA THR A 40 18.32 2.33 25.91
C THR A 40 16.99 1.69 26.27
N ALA A 41 16.06 2.47 26.79
CA ALA A 41 14.69 2.01 27.04
C ALA A 41 13.94 1.85 25.72
N GLY A 42 13.18 0.79 25.59
CA GLY A 42 12.36 0.50 24.42
C GLY A 42 11.01 -0.09 24.78
N VAL A 43 10.22 -0.27 23.75
CA VAL A 43 8.91 -0.91 23.85
C VAL A 43 8.79 -1.91 22.70
N LYS A 44 8.46 -3.14 23.04
CA LYS A 44 8.05 -4.17 22.09
C LYS A 44 6.53 -4.14 21.99
N MET A 45 6.00 -3.90 20.80
CA MET A 45 4.59 -4.09 20.50
C MET A 45 4.38 -5.44 19.83
N ILE A 46 3.43 -6.20 20.33
CA ILE A 46 3.03 -7.49 19.76
C ILE A 46 1.63 -7.32 19.21
N ILE A 47 1.49 -7.44 17.87
CA ILE A 47 0.22 -7.27 17.16
C ILE A 47 -0.02 -8.54 16.36
N ASP A 48 -1.09 -9.28 16.68
CA ASP A 48 -1.42 -10.57 16.06
C ASP A 48 -0.26 -11.58 16.08
N GLY A 49 0.56 -11.55 17.13
CA GLY A 49 1.72 -12.43 17.29
C GLY A 49 2.98 -11.97 16.54
N ILE A 50 2.95 -10.82 15.87
CA ILE A 50 4.12 -10.20 15.22
C ILE A 50 4.74 -9.18 16.19
N GLU A 51 6.06 -9.29 16.40
CA GLU A 51 6.81 -8.42 17.30
C GLU A 51 7.39 -7.21 16.56
N TRP A 52 7.26 -6.03 17.18
CA TRP A 52 7.76 -4.75 16.69
C TRP A 52 8.53 -4.06 17.79
N ASP A 53 9.80 -3.79 17.57
CA ASP A 53 10.66 -3.14 18.55
C ASP A 53 10.73 -1.63 18.26
N PHE A 54 10.51 -0.84 19.32
CA PHE A 54 10.64 0.60 19.29
C PHE A 54 11.63 1.06 20.34
N SER A 55 12.60 1.87 19.96
CA SER A 55 13.56 2.46 20.88
C SER A 55 13.20 3.89 21.20
N LYS A 56 13.35 4.27 22.45
CA LYS A 56 13.17 5.65 22.90
C LYS A 56 14.29 6.53 22.38
N THR A 57 13.94 7.66 21.79
CA THR A 57 14.87 8.70 21.33
C THR A 57 14.81 9.94 22.22
N ASP A 58 15.88 10.72 22.26
CA ASP A 58 15.97 11.91 23.12
C ASP A 58 15.08 13.07 22.62
N THR A 59 14.68 13.05 21.35
CA THR A 59 14.02 14.19 20.69
C THR A 59 12.57 13.94 20.27
N ASP A 60 12.26 12.74 19.76
CA ASP A 60 11.00 12.49 19.03
C ASP A 60 10.15 11.33 19.61
N GLY A 61 10.43 10.91 20.85
CA GLY A 61 9.66 9.82 21.48
C GLY A 61 10.21 8.46 21.12
N TYR A 62 9.41 7.59 20.48
CA TYR A 62 9.81 6.24 20.11
C TYR A 62 9.95 6.12 18.59
N GLU A 63 11.05 5.54 18.13
CA GLU A 63 11.29 5.20 16.74
C GLU A 63 11.37 3.69 16.53
N TYR A 64 10.91 3.23 15.38
CA TYR A 64 10.94 1.81 15.03
C TYR A 64 12.38 1.33 14.84
N LEU A 65 12.73 0.21 15.50
CA LEU A 65 14.01 -0.47 15.34
C LEU A 65 13.84 -1.64 14.35
N ASN A 66 14.45 -1.53 13.18
CA ASN A 66 14.36 -2.59 12.19
C ASN A 66 15.24 -3.80 12.55
N SER A 67 15.07 -4.92 11.84
CA SER A 67 15.84 -6.15 12.03
C SER A 67 17.35 -6.00 11.85
N ALA A 68 17.82 -4.92 11.22
CA ALA A 68 19.24 -4.57 11.09
C ALA A 68 19.75 -3.70 12.26
N GLY A 69 18.94 -3.45 13.29
CA GLY A 69 19.30 -2.61 14.43
C GLY A 69 19.37 -1.12 14.11
N LYS A 70 18.73 -0.66 13.02
CA LYS A 70 18.70 0.74 12.62
C LYS A 70 17.38 1.38 13.01
N LEU A 71 17.46 2.53 13.69
CA LEU A 71 16.30 3.36 13.99
C LEU A 71 15.74 3.96 12.70
N ILE A 72 14.44 3.81 12.53
CA ILE A 72 13.72 4.35 11.39
C ILE A 72 12.62 5.27 11.92
N LYS A 73 12.72 6.53 11.53
CA LYS A 73 11.69 7.50 11.83
C LYS A 73 10.40 7.09 11.11
N TYR A 74 9.32 6.95 11.89
CA TYR A 74 8.02 6.62 11.31
C TYR A 74 7.57 7.79 10.42
N PRO A 75 7.48 7.61 9.09
CA PRO A 75 7.09 8.70 8.23
C PRO A 75 5.59 8.97 8.43
N GLN A 76 5.22 10.23 8.54
CA GLN A 76 3.83 10.63 8.38
C GLN A 76 3.47 10.53 6.89
N LEU A 77 3.03 9.37 6.48
CA LEU A 77 2.63 9.13 5.10
C LEU A 77 1.30 9.82 4.82
N LYS A 78 1.25 10.57 3.72
CA LYS A 78 -0.03 10.99 3.15
C LYS A 78 -0.65 9.77 2.48
N GLN A 79 -1.47 9.04 3.22
CA GLN A 79 -2.31 7.99 2.67
C GLN A 79 -3.69 8.55 2.31
N SER A 80 -4.28 8.06 1.25
CA SER A 80 -5.71 8.22 1.04
C SER A 80 -6.44 7.13 1.82
N HIS A 81 -7.63 7.42 2.30
CA HIS A 81 -8.49 6.43 2.97
C HIS A 81 -9.75 6.16 2.12
N LEU A 82 -9.58 6.17 0.79
CA LEU A 82 -10.70 5.94 -0.13
C LEU A 82 -11.13 4.48 -0.19
N PHE A 83 -10.22 3.57 0.10
CA PHE A 83 -10.47 2.13 0.07
C PHE A 83 -10.18 1.54 1.45
N ARG A 84 -10.89 0.48 1.79
CA ARG A 84 -10.47 -0.39 2.90
C ARG A 84 -9.22 -1.14 2.49
N ASP A 85 -8.27 -1.32 3.39
CA ASP A 85 -6.98 -1.94 3.07
C ASP A 85 -7.12 -3.38 2.58
N ASP A 86 -8.10 -4.11 3.12
CA ASP A 86 -8.45 -5.48 2.73
C ASP A 86 -9.26 -5.58 1.42
N ALA A 87 -9.69 -4.44 0.86
CA ALA A 87 -10.50 -4.43 -0.35
C ALA A 87 -9.76 -5.01 -1.56
N MET A 88 -10.49 -5.73 -2.42
CA MET A 88 -9.99 -6.31 -3.67
C MET A 88 -8.71 -7.15 -3.49
N SER A 89 -8.71 -8.06 -2.53
CA SER A 89 -7.57 -8.91 -2.20
C SER A 89 -6.35 -8.09 -1.76
N ASN A 90 -6.55 -7.23 -0.77
CA ASN A 90 -5.55 -6.35 -0.16
C ASN A 90 -4.97 -5.25 -1.09
N ARG A 91 -5.55 -5.05 -2.28
CA ARG A 91 -5.12 -3.98 -3.20
C ARG A 91 -5.49 -2.59 -2.71
N GLY A 92 -6.48 -2.48 -1.80
CA GLY A 92 -6.91 -1.21 -1.23
C GLY A 92 -5.77 -0.45 -0.56
N HIS A 93 -4.91 -1.15 0.19
CA HIS A 93 -3.71 -0.55 0.79
C HIS A 93 -2.76 0.04 -0.25
N ILE A 94 -2.42 -0.73 -1.31
CA ILE A 94 -1.54 -0.26 -2.40
C ILE A 94 -2.13 0.98 -3.08
N TRP A 95 -3.44 0.99 -3.33
CA TRP A 95 -4.10 2.13 -3.99
C TRP A 95 -4.15 3.36 -3.09
N ASN A 96 -4.39 3.18 -1.78
CA ASN A 96 -4.33 4.27 -0.81
C ASN A 96 -2.95 4.94 -0.75
N ASN A 97 -1.87 4.16 -0.90
CA ASN A 97 -0.50 4.67 -0.98
C ASN A 97 -0.18 5.29 -2.35
N THR A 98 -0.80 4.81 -3.43
CA THR A 98 -0.54 5.28 -4.80
C THR A 98 -1.23 6.61 -5.10
N ILE A 99 -2.49 6.79 -4.67
CA ILE A 99 -3.32 7.95 -5.01
C ILE A 99 -2.65 9.29 -4.68
N PRO A 100 -2.04 9.50 -3.51
CA PRO A 100 -1.35 10.75 -3.21
C PRO A 100 -0.17 11.06 -4.13
N VAL A 101 0.44 10.02 -4.72
CA VAL A 101 1.58 10.14 -5.63
C VAL A 101 1.13 10.64 -7.01
N LEU A 102 -0.09 10.31 -7.45
CA LEU A 102 -0.62 10.70 -8.76
C LEU A 102 -0.56 12.21 -9.00
N GLY A 103 -0.75 13.00 -7.94
CA GLY A 103 -0.68 14.45 -8.02
C GLY A 103 0.69 15.01 -8.44
N LYS A 104 1.77 14.27 -8.24
CA LYS A 104 3.11 14.63 -8.68
C LYS A 104 3.31 14.40 -10.17
N HIS A 105 2.55 13.48 -10.77
CA HIS A 105 2.72 12.98 -12.13
C HIS A 105 1.53 13.36 -13.05
N VAL A 106 1.04 14.61 -12.94
CA VAL A 106 -0.08 15.09 -13.77
C VAL A 106 0.34 15.28 -15.22
N PHE A 107 1.51 15.87 -15.46
CA PHE A 107 1.98 16.17 -16.83
C PHE A 107 2.92 15.10 -17.34
N MET A 108 3.91 14.74 -16.56
CA MET A 108 4.94 13.76 -16.92
C MET A 108 5.01 12.70 -15.83
N GLY A 109 5.17 11.44 -16.26
CA GLY A 109 5.40 10.34 -15.34
C GLY A 109 6.85 10.27 -14.88
N ALA A 110 7.13 9.38 -13.95
CA ALA A 110 8.46 9.12 -13.42
C ALA A 110 9.35 8.31 -14.39
N GLY A 111 8.75 7.67 -15.39
CA GLY A 111 9.41 6.77 -16.33
C GLY A 111 8.93 5.33 -16.21
N ALA A 112 9.20 4.53 -17.23
CA ALA A 112 8.81 3.13 -17.24
C ALA A 112 9.49 2.34 -16.11
N ASN A 113 8.73 1.49 -15.44
CA ASN A 113 9.22 0.62 -14.35
C ASN A 113 9.73 1.38 -13.10
N THR A 114 9.35 2.63 -12.90
CA THR A 114 9.79 3.43 -11.74
C THR A 114 8.78 3.42 -10.60
N TYR A 115 7.63 2.78 -10.76
CA TYR A 115 6.54 2.78 -9.78
C TYR A 115 7.02 2.52 -8.34
N MET A 116 7.84 1.49 -8.12
CA MET A 116 8.34 1.11 -6.80
C MET A 116 9.21 2.18 -6.11
N PHE A 117 9.79 3.12 -6.88
CA PHE A 117 10.62 4.20 -6.34
C PHE A 117 9.80 5.45 -6.01
N GLU A 118 8.61 5.57 -6.58
CA GLU A 118 7.73 6.72 -6.42
C GLU A 118 6.71 6.53 -5.29
N VAL A 119 6.26 5.30 -5.08
CA VAL A 119 5.32 4.97 -4.01
C VAL A 119 6.08 4.81 -2.69
N PRO A 120 5.57 5.37 -1.57
CA PRO A 120 6.21 5.22 -0.28
C PRO A 120 6.36 3.75 0.12
N GLN A 121 7.61 3.33 0.38
CA GLN A 121 7.94 1.97 0.83
C GLN A 121 8.26 1.94 2.34
N ASN A 122 8.02 3.05 3.05
CA ASN A 122 8.47 3.23 4.43
C ASN A 122 7.42 2.83 5.47
N ASP A 123 6.23 2.47 5.03
CA ASP A 123 5.15 2.01 5.90
C ASP A 123 5.32 0.50 6.20
N TYR A 124 6.43 0.19 6.87
CA TYR A 124 6.77 -1.20 7.20
C TYR A 124 5.72 -1.88 8.09
N ILE A 125 5.06 -1.12 8.96
CA ILE A 125 4.07 -1.65 9.89
C ILE A 125 2.83 -2.08 9.14
N SER A 126 2.22 -1.18 8.37
CA SER A 126 1.00 -1.49 7.62
C SER A 126 1.26 -2.52 6.52
N GLN A 127 2.41 -2.44 5.83
CA GLN A 127 2.79 -3.43 4.83
C GLN A 127 2.95 -4.84 5.42
N ASN A 128 3.62 -4.95 6.58
CA ASN A 128 3.75 -6.23 7.26
C ASN A 128 2.42 -6.77 7.76
N TYR A 129 1.54 -5.90 8.26
CA TYR A 129 0.22 -6.30 8.72
C TYR A 129 -0.65 -6.84 7.58
N VAL A 130 -0.61 -6.19 6.41
CA VAL A 130 -1.45 -6.56 5.26
C VAL A 130 -0.87 -7.72 4.45
N TYR A 131 0.45 -7.77 4.26
CA TYR A 131 1.10 -8.69 3.32
C TYR A 131 2.12 -9.65 3.96
N GLY A 132 2.42 -9.48 5.24
CA GLY A 132 3.49 -10.22 5.92
C GLY A 132 4.87 -9.59 5.78
N ALA A 133 5.83 -10.15 6.53
CA ALA A 133 7.18 -9.59 6.64
C ALA A 133 7.91 -9.47 5.28
N ASN A 134 8.63 -8.38 5.10
CA ASN A 134 9.49 -8.10 3.94
C ASN A 134 8.75 -7.97 2.59
N SER A 135 7.51 -7.51 2.60
CA SER A 135 6.80 -7.17 1.37
C SER A 135 7.11 -5.73 0.91
N TYR A 136 7.11 -5.53 -0.41
CA TYR A 136 7.31 -4.23 -1.05
C TYR A 136 6.27 -4.03 -2.14
N ASP A 137 5.76 -2.81 -2.26
CA ASP A 137 4.81 -2.44 -3.30
C ASP A 137 5.53 -2.18 -4.63
N VAL A 138 5.85 -3.25 -5.35
CA VAL A 138 6.56 -3.16 -6.63
C VAL A 138 5.65 -2.80 -7.80
N LYS A 139 4.33 -2.98 -7.67
CA LYS A 139 3.31 -2.72 -8.71
C LYS A 139 2.01 -2.23 -8.08
N ALA A 140 1.31 -1.36 -8.80
CA ALA A 140 0.00 -0.84 -8.38
C ALA A 140 -1.12 -1.90 -8.37
N HIS A 141 -0.92 -3.07 -8.97
CA HIS A 141 -1.97 -4.06 -9.25
C HIS A 141 -3.24 -3.44 -9.89
N SER A 142 -3.04 -2.31 -10.55
CA SER A 142 -3.97 -1.61 -11.42
C SER A 142 -3.15 -0.99 -12.53
N TRP A 143 -3.38 -1.47 -13.76
CA TRP A 143 -2.64 -0.96 -14.93
C TRP A 143 -2.80 0.55 -15.09
N TYR A 144 -3.99 1.09 -14.84
CA TYR A 144 -4.28 2.52 -14.97
C TYR A 144 -3.48 3.38 -13.98
N LEU A 145 -3.42 2.97 -12.71
CA LEU A 145 -2.69 3.69 -11.69
C LEU A 145 -1.17 3.62 -11.95
N GLN A 146 -0.68 2.44 -12.30
CA GLN A 146 0.72 2.27 -12.63
C GLN A 146 1.12 3.09 -13.84
N GLN A 147 0.31 3.04 -14.91
CA GLN A 147 0.54 3.82 -16.12
C GLN A 147 0.55 5.32 -15.83
N TRP A 148 -0.36 5.82 -14.97
CA TRP A 148 -0.36 7.22 -14.57
C TRP A 148 0.94 7.62 -13.85
N VAL A 149 1.41 6.85 -12.89
CA VAL A 149 2.68 7.13 -12.21
C VAL A 149 3.85 7.13 -13.20
N GLU A 150 3.89 6.14 -14.10
CA GLU A 150 5.02 5.93 -15.00
C GLU A 150 5.05 6.86 -16.22
N THR A 151 3.91 7.19 -16.81
CA THR A 151 3.82 8.02 -18.04
C THR A 151 3.15 9.38 -17.83
N GLY A 152 2.58 9.61 -16.65
CA GLY A 152 1.79 10.78 -16.34
C GLY A 152 0.33 10.66 -16.81
N LEU A 153 -0.50 11.59 -16.34
CA LEU A 153 -1.92 11.61 -16.70
C LEU A 153 -2.11 11.83 -18.20
N LEU A 154 -1.33 12.73 -18.82
CA LEU A 154 -1.43 13.01 -20.25
C LEU A 154 -1.09 11.78 -21.10
N GLY A 155 -0.03 11.06 -20.76
CA GLY A 155 0.35 9.81 -21.42
C GLY A 155 -0.71 8.73 -21.28
N THR A 156 -1.23 8.57 -20.07
CA THR A 156 -2.32 7.62 -19.78
C THR A 156 -3.59 7.96 -20.55
N LEU A 157 -3.99 9.23 -20.59
CA LEU A 157 -5.16 9.67 -21.36
C LEU A 157 -4.96 9.48 -22.86
N ALA A 158 -3.80 9.82 -23.40
CA ALA A 158 -3.47 9.60 -24.81
C ALA A 158 -3.60 8.11 -25.19
N LEU A 159 -3.09 7.22 -24.33
CA LEU A 159 -3.20 5.78 -24.52
C LEU A 159 -4.65 5.30 -24.44
N LEU A 160 -5.44 5.79 -23.47
CA LEU A 160 -6.86 5.46 -23.37
C LEU A 160 -7.66 5.94 -24.58
N VAL A 161 -7.38 7.15 -25.07
CA VAL A 161 -7.99 7.68 -26.30
C VAL A 161 -7.63 6.82 -27.51
N PHE A 162 -6.36 6.41 -27.62
CA PHE A 162 -5.90 5.51 -28.68
C PHE A 162 -6.61 4.16 -28.63
N LEU A 163 -6.70 3.54 -27.44
CA LEU A 163 -7.40 2.27 -27.27
C LEU A 163 -8.90 2.38 -27.57
N PHE A 164 -9.55 3.48 -27.13
CA PHE A 164 -10.94 3.73 -27.45
C PHE A 164 -11.17 3.94 -28.94
N TRP A 165 -10.31 4.74 -29.60
CA TRP A 165 -10.36 4.93 -31.05
C TRP A 165 -10.16 3.61 -31.80
N TYR A 166 -9.19 2.80 -31.37
CA TYR A 166 -8.95 1.47 -31.95
C TYR A 166 -10.18 0.58 -31.81
N LEU A 167 -10.83 0.56 -30.65
CA LEU A 167 -12.07 -0.18 -30.42
C LEU A 167 -13.18 0.25 -31.38
N VAL A 168 -13.41 1.55 -31.47
CA VAL A 168 -14.44 2.10 -32.36
C VAL A 168 -14.17 1.72 -33.82
N GLN A 169 -12.93 1.81 -34.27
CA GLN A 169 -12.56 1.43 -35.62
C GLN A 169 -12.70 -0.09 -35.88
N SER A 170 -12.28 -0.90 -34.90
CA SER A 170 -12.45 -2.35 -34.97
C SER A 170 -13.93 -2.73 -35.13
N VAL A 171 -14.81 -2.17 -34.29
CA VAL A 171 -16.26 -2.40 -34.40
C VAL A 171 -16.81 -1.94 -35.75
N ARG A 172 -16.34 -0.78 -36.26
CA ARG A 172 -16.78 -0.29 -37.59
C ARG A 172 -16.35 -1.22 -38.73
N ILE A 173 -15.12 -1.71 -38.68
CA ILE A 173 -14.58 -2.64 -39.70
C ILE A 173 -15.34 -3.95 -39.63
N TYR A 174 -15.46 -4.56 -38.43
CA TYR A 174 -16.17 -5.84 -38.26
C TYR A 174 -17.64 -5.79 -38.69
N ARG A 175 -18.28 -4.63 -38.58
CA ARG A 175 -19.65 -4.44 -39.08
C ARG A 175 -19.77 -4.31 -40.62
N ARG A 176 -18.67 -4.01 -41.30
CA ARG A 176 -18.68 -3.78 -42.78
C ARG A 176 -18.12 -4.96 -43.59
N VAL A 177 -17.39 -5.83 -42.97
CA VAL A 177 -16.73 -6.97 -43.62
C VAL A 177 -17.44 -8.25 -43.20
N ASP A 178 -17.82 -9.08 -44.19
CA ASP A 178 -18.30 -10.45 -43.97
C ASP A 178 -17.16 -11.35 -43.45
N LEU A 179 -16.62 -11.00 -42.27
CA LEU A 179 -15.69 -11.86 -41.56
C LEU A 179 -16.49 -12.96 -40.92
N HIS A 180 -15.91 -14.17 -40.97
CA HIS A 180 -16.49 -15.30 -40.24
C HIS A 180 -16.79 -14.88 -38.79
N GLU A 181 -18.03 -15.01 -38.36
CA GLU A 181 -18.55 -14.45 -37.12
C GLU A 181 -17.68 -14.77 -35.89
N SER A 182 -17.11 -15.99 -35.89
CA SER A 182 -16.20 -16.48 -34.85
C SER A 182 -14.92 -15.63 -34.69
N ILE A 183 -14.32 -15.14 -35.79
CA ILE A 183 -13.07 -14.38 -35.78
C ILE A 183 -13.32 -12.97 -35.19
N SER A 184 -14.47 -12.38 -35.51
CA SER A 184 -14.87 -11.08 -34.97
C SER A 184 -15.02 -11.11 -33.45
N TRP A 185 -15.64 -12.14 -32.91
CA TRP A 185 -15.82 -12.31 -31.47
C TRP A 185 -14.52 -12.57 -30.72
N VAL A 186 -13.58 -13.32 -31.32
CA VAL A 186 -12.25 -13.54 -30.74
C VAL A 186 -11.47 -12.23 -30.64
N GLY A 187 -11.47 -11.41 -31.72
CA GLY A 187 -10.80 -10.12 -31.70
C GLY A 187 -11.38 -9.16 -30.65
N PHE A 188 -12.72 -9.12 -30.53
CA PHE A 188 -13.38 -8.32 -29.50
C PHE A 188 -13.09 -8.83 -28.08
N GLY A 189 -13.09 -10.14 -27.87
CA GLY A 189 -12.78 -10.76 -26.58
C GLY A 189 -11.36 -10.49 -26.12
N LEU A 190 -10.37 -10.56 -27.00
CA LEU A 190 -8.97 -10.23 -26.71
C LEU A 190 -8.82 -8.75 -26.32
N PHE A 191 -9.50 -7.87 -27.03
CA PHE A 191 -9.47 -6.44 -26.71
C PHE A 191 -10.11 -6.14 -25.36
N ALA A 192 -11.29 -6.72 -25.08
CA ALA A 192 -11.95 -6.59 -23.78
C ALA A 192 -11.07 -7.11 -22.64
N ALA A 193 -10.36 -8.22 -22.84
CA ALA A 193 -9.43 -8.77 -21.85
C ALA A 193 -8.28 -7.80 -21.53
N VAL A 194 -7.74 -7.09 -22.52
CA VAL A 194 -6.71 -6.06 -22.29
C VAL A 194 -7.23 -4.85 -21.49
N LEU A 195 -8.51 -4.50 -21.66
CA LEU A 195 -9.10 -3.37 -20.93
C LEU A 195 -9.41 -3.70 -19.45
N VAL A 196 -9.64 -4.97 -19.14
CA VAL A 196 -10.03 -5.43 -17.80
C VAL A 196 -8.81 -5.78 -16.93
N TYR A 197 -7.67 -6.13 -17.57
CA TYR A 197 -6.44 -6.46 -16.86
C TYR A 197 -5.71 -5.21 -16.37
#